data_753334b0cbbd4a78d40fed22be6fcf13
#
_entry.id   753334b0cbbd4a78d40fed22be6fcf13
#
_cell.length_a   1.000
_cell.length_b   1.000
_cell.length_c   1.000
_cell.angle_alpha   90.00
_cell.angle_beta   90.00
_cell.angle_gamma   90.00
#
_symmetry.space_group_name_H-M   'P 1'
#
loop_
_entity.id
_entity.type
_entity.pdbx_description
1 polymer ?
#
loop_
_entity_poly.entity_id
_entity_poly.type
_entity_poly.pdbx_seq_one_letter_code
_entity_poly.pdbx_strand_id
1 'polypeptide(L)'
;MQLCIKAYAADWRRFMTANKGINWKRLILALVVSLGAGVISWLLTGNLMEMYKNLHKPILSPPGQLFPVVWTILFVLMGIASYIVCETRDDERAEALVLYGVQLFVNIGWSVIFFKFKALWLAFIWLMLLWVLIIFTIWRFFHVNRAAAWL
;
A
#
# COMPACT_ATOMS: atom_id res chain seq x y z
N MET A 1 9.34 -25.63 -6.22
CA MET A 1 9.32 -24.81 -5.00
C MET A 1 10.73 -24.34 -4.60
N GLN A 2 11.76 -25.20 -4.49
CA GLN A 2 13.14 -24.79 -4.14
C GLN A 2 13.81 -23.83 -5.14
N LEU A 3 13.53 -23.92 -6.44
CA LEU A 3 14.07 -23.02 -7.47
C LEU A 3 13.53 -21.59 -7.31
N CYS A 4 12.25 -21.43 -6.97
CA CYS A 4 11.66 -20.10 -6.72
C CYS A 4 12.27 -19.44 -5.47
N ILE A 5 12.51 -20.20 -4.39
CA ILE A 5 13.12 -19.67 -3.17
C ILE A 5 14.58 -19.25 -3.41
N LYS A 6 15.34 -20.01 -4.21
CA LYS A 6 16.71 -19.65 -4.58
C LYS A 6 16.77 -18.43 -5.49
N ALA A 7 15.85 -18.31 -6.45
CA ALA A 7 15.74 -17.14 -7.32
C ALA A 7 15.37 -15.88 -6.51
N TYR A 8 14.42 -16.00 -5.57
CA TYR A 8 14.03 -14.93 -4.65
C TYR A 8 15.21 -14.48 -3.76
N ALA A 9 15.91 -15.44 -3.14
CA ALA A 9 17.07 -15.13 -2.31
C ALA A 9 18.26 -14.55 -3.11
N ALA A 10 18.39 -14.87 -4.41
CA ALA A 10 19.38 -14.28 -5.29
C ALA A 10 19.02 -12.83 -5.66
N ASP A 11 17.72 -12.54 -5.88
CA ASP A 11 17.22 -11.21 -6.20
C ASP A 11 17.37 -10.26 -5.00
N TRP A 12 17.02 -10.75 -3.78
CA TRP A 12 17.28 -10.00 -2.54
C TRP A 12 18.78 -9.73 -2.33
N ARG A 13 19.64 -10.71 -2.59
CA ARG A 13 21.10 -10.53 -2.50
C ARG A 13 21.60 -9.52 -3.52
N ARG A 14 21.13 -9.56 -4.77
CA ARG A 14 21.47 -8.56 -5.80
C ARG A 14 21.03 -7.16 -5.39
N PHE A 15 19.82 -7.02 -4.81
CA PHE A 15 19.33 -5.74 -4.29
C PHE A 15 20.24 -5.22 -3.17
N MET A 16 20.60 -6.08 -2.21
CA MET A 16 21.45 -5.71 -1.08
C MET A 16 22.90 -5.43 -1.47
N THR A 17 23.44 -6.09 -2.50
CA THR A 17 24.85 -5.92 -2.94
C THR A 17 25.04 -4.88 -4.05
N ALA A 18 24.03 -4.63 -4.88
CA ALA A 18 24.08 -3.61 -5.94
C ALA A 18 23.92 -2.19 -5.39
N ASN A 19 23.50 -2.03 -4.16
CA ASN A 19 23.21 -0.72 -3.60
C ASN A 19 24.40 -0.22 -2.76
N LYS A 20 24.98 0.90 -3.19
CA LYS A 20 25.94 1.71 -2.43
C LYS A 20 25.28 2.31 -1.19
N GLY A 21 24.84 1.46 -0.26
CA GLY A 21 24.13 1.88 0.98
C GLY A 21 22.69 2.32 0.74
N ILE A 22 21.85 2.15 1.77
CA ILE A 22 20.46 2.58 1.75
C ILE A 22 20.40 4.10 1.60
N ASN A 23 19.69 4.59 0.61
CA ASN A 23 19.44 6.02 0.48
C ASN A 23 18.33 6.44 1.44
N TRP A 24 18.72 6.75 2.67
CA TRP A 24 17.80 7.11 3.75
C TRP A 24 16.85 8.25 3.39
N LYS A 25 17.31 9.24 2.61
CA LYS A 25 16.46 10.37 2.18
C LYS A 25 15.29 9.90 1.32
N ARG A 26 15.55 9.01 0.35
CA ARG A 26 14.50 8.46 -0.53
C ARG A 26 13.59 7.49 0.20
N LEU A 27 14.14 6.66 1.09
CA LEU A 27 13.34 5.76 1.92
C LEU A 27 12.39 6.55 2.82
N ILE A 28 12.89 7.57 3.52
CA ILE A 28 12.05 8.43 4.37
C ILE A 28 10.98 9.13 3.53
N LEU A 29 11.34 9.66 2.36
CA LEU A 29 10.37 10.30 1.46
C LEU A 29 9.26 9.32 1.04
N ALA A 30 9.61 8.10 0.63
CA ALA A 30 8.66 7.07 0.24
C ALA A 30 7.72 6.69 1.40
N LEU A 31 8.26 6.54 2.62
CA LEU A 31 7.47 6.29 3.82
C LEU A 31 6.57 7.47 4.19
N VAL A 32 7.08 8.70 4.08
CA VAL A 32 6.28 9.92 4.35
C VAL A 32 5.11 10.04 3.37
N VAL A 33 5.32 9.76 2.09
CA VAL A 33 4.25 9.79 1.08
C VAL A 33 3.18 8.73 1.39
N SER A 34 3.61 7.51 1.67
CA SER A 34 2.70 6.40 1.95
C SER A 34 1.92 6.59 3.26
N LEU A 35 2.62 6.86 4.36
CA LEU A 35 1.99 7.10 5.67
C LEU A 35 1.19 8.41 5.67
N GLY A 36 1.63 9.42 4.93
CA GLY A 36 0.92 10.67 4.73
C GLY A 36 -0.46 10.46 4.11
N ALA A 37 -0.59 9.56 3.14
CA ALA A 37 -1.88 9.16 2.59
C ALA A 37 -2.80 8.56 3.67
N GLY A 38 -2.25 7.73 4.57
CA GLY A 38 -2.98 7.19 5.71
C GLY A 38 -3.42 8.27 6.71
N VAL A 39 -2.54 9.21 7.02
CA VAL A 39 -2.86 10.35 7.91
C VAL A 39 -3.93 11.24 7.29
N ILE A 40 -3.83 11.56 6.00
CA ILE A 40 -4.83 12.34 5.27
C ILE A 40 -6.19 11.61 5.30
N SER A 41 -6.20 10.30 5.03
CA SER A 41 -7.42 9.49 5.13
C SER A 41 -8.05 9.61 6.53
N TRP A 42 -7.25 9.49 7.57
CA TRP A 42 -7.71 9.60 8.96
C TRP A 42 -8.28 11.00 9.27
N LEU A 43 -7.59 12.06 8.86
CA LEU A 43 -8.05 13.45 9.06
C LEU A 43 -9.37 13.74 8.33
N LEU A 44 -9.55 13.21 7.12
CA LEU A 44 -10.75 13.43 6.31
C LEU A 44 -11.96 12.64 6.81
N THR A 45 -11.73 11.51 7.49
CA THR A 45 -12.81 10.61 7.93
C THR A 45 -13.33 10.89 9.34
N GLY A 46 -12.59 11.67 10.16
CA GLY A 46 -13.03 12.05 11.50
C GLY A 46 -13.07 10.88 12.49
N ASN A 47 -14.09 10.82 13.36
CA ASN A 47 -14.22 9.83 14.44
C ASN A 47 -14.58 8.42 13.93
N LEU A 48 -13.61 7.75 13.28
CA LEU A 48 -13.72 6.37 12.80
C LEU A 48 -14.21 5.39 13.87
N MET A 49 -13.70 5.57 15.09
CA MET A 49 -14.00 4.68 16.22
C MET A 49 -15.45 4.77 16.67
N GLU A 50 -16.03 5.95 16.63
CA GLU A 50 -17.42 6.21 17.02
C GLU A 50 -18.40 5.63 15.99
N MET A 51 -18.11 5.81 14.72
CA MET A 51 -18.88 5.18 13.64
C MET A 51 -18.81 3.66 13.71
N TYR A 52 -17.60 3.10 13.91
CA TYR A 52 -17.41 1.66 14.00
C TYR A 52 -18.11 1.05 15.22
N LYS A 53 -18.23 1.76 16.34
CA LYS A 53 -18.99 1.32 17.54
C LYS A 53 -20.48 1.23 17.28
N ASN A 54 -21.04 2.12 16.46
CA ASN A 54 -22.47 2.22 16.18
C ASN A 54 -22.97 1.30 15.05
N LEU A 55 -22.06 0.58 14.36
CA LEU A 55 -22.47 -0.40 13.35
C LEU A 55 -23.02 -1.69 14.02
N HIS A 56 -24.10 -2.22 13.46
CA HIS A 56 -24.55 -3.58 13.78
C HIS A 56 -23.53 -4.59 13.29
N LYS A 57 -22.75 -5.16 14.22
CA LYS A 57 -21.61 -6.02 13.90
C LYS A 57 -21.99 -7.48 14.05
N PRO A 58 -21.59 -8.34 13.09
CA PRO A 58 -21.61 -9.79 13.31
C PRO A 58 -20.64 -10.17 14.45
N ILE A 59 -20.89 -11.31 15.08
CA ILE A 59 -20.13 -11.83 16.23
C ILE A 59 -18.62 -11.98 15.92
N LEU A 60 -18.25 -12.17 14.65
CA LEU A 60 -16.89 -12.35 14.16
C LEU A 60 -16.20 -11.03 13.73
N SER A 61 -16.77 -9.87 14.03
CA SER A 61 -16.14 -8.58 13.67
C SER A 61 -14.85 -8.35 14.46
N PRO A 62 -13.74 -8.01 13.79
CA PRO A 62 -12.48 -7.71 14.48
C PRO A 62 -12.62 -6.47 15.37
N PRO A 63 -11.89 -6.40 16.49
CA PRO A 63 -11.89 -5.21 17.33
C PRO A 63 -11.43 -3.98 16.54
N GLY A 64 -12.11 -2.83 16.71
CA GLY A 64 -11.83 -1.61 15.96
C GLY A 64 -10.39 -1.10 16.08
N GLN A 65 -9.69 -1.48 17.15
CA GLN A 65 -8.28 -1.13 17.38
C GLN A 65 -7.31 -1.82 16.43
N LEU A 66 -7.69 -2.98 15.83
CA LEU A 66 -6.86 -3.67 14.85
C LEU A 66 -6.78 -2.92 13.53
N PHE A 67 -7.82 -2.14 13.20
CA PHE A 67 -7.88 -1.43 11.92
C PHE A 67 -6.71 -0.44 11.72
N PRO A 68 -6.42 0.50 12.65
CA PRO A 68 -5.29 1.41 12.49
C PRO A 68 -3.94 0.68 12.42
N VAL A 69 -3.77 -0.39 13.20
CA VAL A 69 -2.51 -1.15 13.25
C VAL A 69 -2.25 -1.83 11.90
N VAL A 70 -3.23 -2.56 11.37
CA VAL A 70 -3.11 -3.24 10.08
C VAL A 70 -2.85 -2.24 8.94
N TRP A 71 -3.60 -1.13 8.90
CA TRP A 71 -3.40 -0.10 7.89
C TRP A 71 -2.03 0.56 7.97
N THR A 72 -1.52 0.82 9.17
CA THR A 72 -0.15 1.36 9.34
C THR A 72 0.89 0.40 8.77
N ILE A 73 0.77 -0.91 9.07
CA ILE A 73 1.68 -1.93 8.52
C ILE A 73 1.61 -1.94 6.99
N LEU A 74 0.41 -1.93 6.41
CA LEU A 74 0.24 -1.91 4.97
C LEU A 74 0.87 -0.67 4.32
N PHE A 75 0.67 0.54 4.88
CA PHE A 75 1.29 1.75 4.36
C PHE A 75 2.82 1.73 4.48
N VAL A 76 3.37 1.14 5.54
CA VAL A 76 4.83 0.95 5.67
C VAL A 76 5.35 0.02 4.58
N LEU A 77 4.71 -1.13 4.36
CA LEU A 77 5.11 -2.09 3.32
C LEU A 77 5.02 -1.45 1.92
N MET A 78 3.95 -0.73 1.63
CA MET A 78 3.77 0.00 0.38
C MET A 78 4.85 1.08 0.18
N GLY A 79 5.23 1.79 1.25
CA GLY A 79 6.32 2.76 1.23
C GLY A 79 7.67 2.12 0.93
N ILE A 80 7.97 0.98 1.54
CA ILE A 80 9.20 0.22 1.27
C ILE A 80 9.19 -0.30 -0.17
N ALA A 81 8.08 -0.86 -0.65
CA ALA A 81 7.94 -1.34 -2.02
C ALA A 81 8.20 -0.23 -3.05
N SER A 82 7.59 0.95 -2.85
CA SER A 82 7.80 2.10 -3.73
C SER A 82 9.24 2.61 -3.71
N TYR A 83 9.92 2.58 -2.55
CA TYR A 83 11.35 2.88 -2.45
C TYR A 83 12.20 1.92 -3.28
N ILE A 84 11.95 0.61 -3.21
CA ILE A 84 12.67 -0.41 -3.97
C ILE A 84 12.52 -0.16 -5.48
N VAL A 85 11.30 0.13 -5.94
CA VAL A 85 11.04 0.48 -7.35
C VAL A 85 11.79 1.75 -7.75
N CYS A 86 11.79 2.78 -6.89
CA CYS A 86 12.47 4.05 -7.15
C CYS A 86 14.00 3.89 -7.29
N GLU A 87 14.61 2.96 -6.53
CA GLU A 87 16.05 2.67 -6.60
C GLU A 87 16.43 1.75 -7.77
N THR A 88 15.48 1.04 -8.34
CA THR A 88 15.72 0.17 -9.50
C THR A 88 15.95 1.03 -10.75
N ARG A 89 17.00 0.73 -11.49
CA ARG A 89 17.29 1.37 -12.78
C ARG A 89 16.53 0.64 -13.88
N ASP A 90 15.30 1.05 -14.08
CA ASP A 90 14.40 0.51 -15.08
C ASP A 90 13.61 1.65 -15.73
N ASP A 91 13.38 1.58 -17.03
CA ASP A 91 12.68 2.63 -17.77
C ASP A 91 11.18 2.67 -17.41
N GLU A 92 10.60 1.53 -17.03
CA GLU A 92 9.19 1.41 -16.64
C GLU A 92 8.90 1.86 -15.18
N ARG A 93 9.95 2.16 -14.39
CA ARG A 93 9.79 2.58 -12.99
C ARG A 93 8.88 3.79 -12.80
N ALA A 94 8.93 4.74 -13.73
CA ALA A 94 8.12 5.96 -13.66
C ALA A 94 6.64 5.65 -13.78
N GLU A 95 6.26 4.80 -14.73
CA GLU A 95 4.88 4.36 -14.90
C GLU A 95 4.37 3.55 -13.69
N ALA A 96 5.21 2.67 -13.15
CA ALA A 96 4.89 1.90 -11.96
C ALA A 96 4.63 2.81 -10.74
N LEU A 97 5.43 3.85 -10.55
CA LEU A 97 5.25 4.82 -9.46
C LEU A 97 4.04 5.72 -9.67
N VAL A 98 3.72 6.09 -10.91
CA VAL A 98 2.47 6.83 -11.23
C VAL A 98 1.25 5.98 -10.89
N LEU A 99 1.24 4.71 -11.29
CA LEU A 99 0.14 3.79 -10.97
C LEU A 99 -0.01 3.61 -9.44
N TYR A 100 1.09 3.49 -8.73
CA TYR A 100 1.11 3.47 -7.26
C TYR A 100 0.51 4.75 -6.66
N GLY A 101 0.85 5.93 -7.20
CA GLY A 101 0.27 7.20 -6.76
C GLY A 101 -1.25 7.26 -6.98
N VAL A 102 -1.74 6.79 -8.13
CA VAL A 102 -3.18 6.65 -8.42
C VAL A 102 -3.85 5.73 -7.41
N GLN A 103 -3.23 4.58 -7.12
CA GLN A 103 -3.73 3.63 -6.13
C GLN A 103 -3.85 4.26 -4.74
N LEU A 104 -2.84 5.03 -4.29
CA LEU A 104 -2.88 5.74 -3.01
C LEU A 104 -4.02 6.76 -2.97
N PHE A 105 -4.22 7.51 -4.05
CA PHE A 105 -5.29 8.49 -4.16
C PHE A 105 -6.68 7.82 -4.07
N VAL A 106 -6.88 6.72 -4.79
CA VAL A 106 -8.13 5.93 -4.73
C VAL A 106 -8.34 5.35 -3.34
N ASN A 107 -7.27 4.95 -2.64
CA ASN A 107 -7.32 4.46 -1.27
C ASN A 107 -7.84 5.53 -0.29
N ILE A 108 -7.36 6.77 -0.40
CA ILE A 108 -7.88 7.90 0.38
C ILE A 108 -9.38 8.09 0.10
N GLY A 109 -9.78 8.07 -1.18
CA GLY A 109 -11.17 8.22 -1.60
C GLY A 109 -12.09 7.17 -1.00
N TRP A 110 -11.65 5.90 -0.95
CA TRP A 110 -12.41 4.82 -0.32
C TRP A 110 -12.74 5.12 1.15
N SER A 111 -11.75 5.57 1.90
CA SER A 111 -11.92 5.89 3.33
C SER A 111 -12.99 6.97 3.53
N VAL A 112 -12.98 8.01 2.69
CA VAL A 112 -13.97 9.10 2.74
C VAL A 112 -15.38 8.58 2.39
N ILE A 113 -15.51 7.79 1.34
CA ILE A 113 -16.81 7.25 0.89
C ILE A 113 -17.39 6.34 1.97
N PHE A 114 -16.58 5.46 2.54
CA PHE A 114 -17.05 4.49 3.54
C PHE A 114 -17.41 5.17 4.88
N PHE A 115 -16.50 5.98 5.42
CA PHE A 115 -16.64 6.50 6.77
C PHE A 115 -17.43 7.82 6.85
N LYS A 116 -17.23 8.74 5.91
CA LYS A 116 -17.88 10.05 5.93
C LYS A 116 -19.25 10.03 5.26
N PHE A 117 -19.35 9.46 4.06
CA PHE A 117 -20.61 9.41 3.33
C PHE A 117 -21.50 8.23 3.72
N LYS A 118 -20.96 7.22 4.40
CA LYS A 118 -21.68 5.98 4.81
C LYS A 118 -22.37 5.27 3.64
N ALA A 119 -21.87 5.49 2.43
CA ALA A 119 -22.42 4.95 1.20
C ALA A 119 -21.85 3.54 0.96
N LEU A 120 -22.36 2.53 1.67
CA LEU A 120 -21.80 1.17 1.69
C LEU A 120 -21.70 0.54 0.30
N TRP A 121 -22.71 0.69 -0.55
CA TRP A 121 -22.71 0.16 -1.91
C TRP A 121 -21.64 0.84 -2.79
N LEU A 122 -21.54 2.17 -2.71
CA LEU A 122 -20.53 2.91 -3.44
C LEU A 122 -19.12 2.56 -2.92
N ALA A 123 -18.96 2.44 -1.61
CA ALA A 123 -17.71 2.02 -1.00
C ALA A 123 -17.28 0.61 -1.44
N PHE A 124 -18.24 -0.31 -1.62
CA PHE A 124 -17.96 -1.65 -2.13
C PHE A 124 -17.46 -1.61 -3.59
N ILE A 125 -18.13 -0.87 -4.48
CA ILE A 125 -17.70 -0.70 -5.87
C ILE A 125 -16.31 -0.07 -5.91
N TRP A 126 -16.09 0.96 -5.09
CA TRP A 126 -14.80 1.64 -4.98
C TRP A 126 -13.69 0.72 -4.45
N LEU A 127 -14.02 -0.17 -3.52
CA LEU A 127 -13.09 -1.19 -3.01
C LEU A 127 -12.71 -2.19 -4.11
N MET A 128 -13.64 -2.59 -4.97
CA MET A 128 -13.34 -3.45 -6.12
C MET A 128 -12.39 -2.75 -7.10
N LEU A 129 -12.62 -1.47 -7.39
CA LEU A 129 -11.71 -0.66 -8.20
C LEU A 129 -10.30 -0.60 -7.55
N LEU A 130 -10.23 -0.33 -6.25
CA LEU A 130 -8.97 -0.30 -5.52
C LEU A 130 -8.25 -1.65 -5.59
N TRP A 131 -8.98 -2.75 -5.46
CA TRP A 131 -8.42 -4.10 -5.54
C TRP A 131 -7.81 -4.39 -6.92
N VAL A 132 -8.49 -4.00 -7.98
CA VAL A 132 -7.97 -4.10 -9.35
C VAL A 132 -6.70 -3.25 -9.50
N LEU A 133 -6.67 -2.02 -8.99
CA LEU A 133 -5.50 -1.16 -9.04
C LEU A 133 -4.31 -1.75 -8.26
N ILE A 134 -4.56 -2.39 -7.11
CA ILE A 134 -3.53 -3.08 -6.34
C ILE A 134 -2.92 -4.22 -7.18
N ILE A 135 -3.74 -5.05 -7.82
CA ILE A 135 -3.26 -6.13 -8.69
C ILE A 135 -2.41 -5.57 -9.84
N PHE A 136 -2.85 -4.49 -10.48
CA PHE A 136 -2.07 -3.85 -11.54
C PHE A 136 -0.75 -3.26 -11.01
N THR A 137 -0.76 -2.67 -9.82
CA THR A 137 0.46 -2.15 -9.18
C THR A 137 1.44 -3.28 -8.88
N ILE A 138 0.98 -4.39 -8.31
CA ILE A 138 1.80 -5.59 -8.06
C ILE A 138 2.37 -6.12 -9.38
N TRP A 139 1.54 -6.22 -10.43
CA TRP A 139 1.98 -6.69 -11.73
C TRP A 139 3.05 -5.79 -12.35
N ARG A 140 2.89 -4.47 -12.30
CA ARG A 140 3.91 -3.51 -12.77
C ARG A 140 5.17 -3.55 -11.90
N PHE A 141 5.04 -3.61 -10.59
CA PHE A 141 6.19 -3.76 -9.69
C PHE A 141 6.94 -5.06 -9.96
N PHE A 142 6.24 -6.14 -10.29
CA PHE A 142 6.86 -7.42 -10.62
C PHE A 142 7.76 -7.34 -11.86
N HIS A 143 7.40 -6.54 -12.86
CA HIS A 143 8.23 -6.31 -14.04
C HIS A 143 9.47 -5.48 -13.72
N VAL A 144 9.33 -4.46 -12.90
CA VAL A 144 10.44 -3.59 -12.49
C VAL A 144 11.35 -4.27 -11.46
N ASN A 145 10.77 -4.82 -10.40
CA ASN A 145 11.51 -5.48 -9.32
C ASN A 145 10.63 -6.47 -8.56
N ARG A 146 10.97 -7.74 -8.65
CA ARG A 146 10.21 -8.82 -8.01
C ARG A 146 10.14 -8.69 -6.49
N ALA A 147 11.20 -8.19 -5.85
CA ALA A 147 11.22 -8.00 -4.40
C ALA A 147 10.18 -6.95 -3.95
N ALA A 148 10.00 -5.87 -4.72
CA ALA A 148 9.00 -4.84 -4.46
C ALA A 148 7.56 -5.34 -4.61
N ALA A 149 7.32 -6.26 -5.54
CA ALA A 149 5.99 -6.81 -5.79
C ALA A 149 5.48 -7.77 -4.69
N TRP A 150 6.39 -8.32 -3.89
CA TRP A 150 6.05 -9.23 -2.79
C TRP A 150 5.84 -8.53 -1.44
N LEU A 151 6.04 -7.24 -1.38
CA LEU A 151 5.76 -6.39 -0.21
C LEU A 151 4.39 -5.76 -0.29
#